data_954402ad7a2b4a56af1c4187261ba4a6
#
_entry.id   954402ad7a2b4a56af1c4187261ba4a6
#
_cell.length_a   1.000
_cell.length_b   1.000
_cell.length_c   1.000
_cell.angle_alpha   90.00
_cell.angle_beta   90.00
_cell.angle_gamma   90.00
#
_symmetry.space_group_name_H-M   'P 1'
#
loop_
_entity.id
_entity.type
_entity.pdbx_description
1 polymer ?
#
loop_
_entity_poly.entity_id
_entity_poly.type
_entity_poly.pdbx_seq_one_letter_code
_entity_poly.pdbx_strand_id
1 'polypeptide(L)'
;MVILAYRCLSSARDFEPAHRRASGLGFAEAQRRGWLARRASGRTLEWSTYPGHYQMRVWDEAYRRRWIERVLEATAGTPFDGIMADNDVFDDYYGLDLRSLAPDDAAAPHDLAGLRAALGDFVDDVGRSLTDEGLLLVPNIAEARREAGRWERHAAWGGGFDECWLGWGDKALFDEETALAQAPQLDGPGLCIVRTPSGGVG
;
A
#
# COMPACT_ATOMS: atom_id res chain seq x y z
N MET A 1 11.39 -15.57 -14.67
CA MET A 1 10.75 -14.23 -14.75
C MET A 1 9.66 -14.22 -13.70
N VAL A 2 9.59 -13.20 -12.86
CA VAL A 2 8.52 -13.03 -11.84
C VAL A 2 7.50 -12.04 -12.38
N ILE A 3 6.22 -12.39 -12.31
CA ILE A 3 5.10 -11.56 -12.80
C ILE A 3 4.19 -11.23 -11.61
N LEU A 4 4.09 -9.94 -11.27
CA LEU A 4 3.28 -9.46 -10.16
C LEU A 4 2.02 -8.74 -10.68
N ALA A 5 0.88 -9.02 -10.07
CA ALA A 5 -0.33 -8.24 -10.32
C ALA A 5 -0.36 -7.00 -9.40
N TYR A 6 -0.60 -5.83 -9.97
CA TYR A 6 -0.79 -4.60 -9.18
C TYR A 6 -2.11 -4.62 -8.41
N ARG A 7 -2.06 -4.27 -7.12
CA ARG A 7 -3.25 -4.02 -6.29
C ARG A 7 -2.98 -2.90 -5.28
N CYS A 8 -3.95 -2.01 -5.11
CA CYS A 8 -3.87 -0.94 -4.12
C CYS A 8 -4.39 -1.42 -2.76
N LEU A 9 -3.63 -1.17 -1.69
CA LEU A 9 -4.05 -1.47 -0.30
C LEU A 9 -5.03 -0.43 0.25
N SER A 10 -4.79 0.84 -0.04
CA SER A 10 -5.33 1.96 0.74
C SER A 10 -6.50 2.68 0.08
N SER A 11 -6.77 2.49 -1.21
CA SER A 11 -7.86 3.20 -1.87
C SER A 11 -8.78 2.31 -2.71
N ALA A 12 -10.06 2.70 -2.77
CA ALA A 12 -10.98 2.28 -3.83
C ALA A 12 -11.18 3.46 -4.80
N ARG A 13 -11.37 3.14 -6.08
CA ARG A 13 -11.49 4.13 -7.16
C ARG A 13 -12.89 4.07 -7.75
N ASP A 14 -13.61 5.20 -7.79
CA ASP A 14 -14.99 5.24 -8.28
C ASP A 14 -15.10 5.13 -9.82
N PHE A 15 -14.02 5.46 -10.52
CA PHE A 15 -13.92 5.37 -11.98
C PHE A 15 -13.50 3.97 -12.50
N GLU A 16 -13.16 3.04 -11.63
CA GLU A 16 -12.75 1.69 -12.05
C GLU A 16 -13.95 0.86 -12.49
N PRO A 17 -13.92 0.29 -13.72
CA PRO A 17 -14.97 -0.63 -14.15
C PRO A 17 -14.93 -1.92 -13.32
N ALA A 18 -16.09 -2.52 -13.11
CA ALA A 18 -16.26 -3.68 -12.23
C ALA A 18 -15.40 -4.91 -12.61
N HIS A 19 -14.96 -5.00 -13.87
CA HIS A 19 -14.20 -6.13 -14.41
C HIS A 19 -12.67 -5.88 -14.53
N ARG A 20 -12.22 -4.64 -14.25
CA ARG A 20 -10.80 -4.26 -14.31
C ARG A 20 -10.48 -3.38 -13.11
N ARG A 21 -10.13 -3.98 -12.00
CA ARG A 21 -9.83 -3.26 -10.76
C ARG A 21 -8.35 -3.34 -10.43
N ALA A 22 -7.71 -2.20 -10.33
CA ALA A 22 -6.41 -2.06 -9.69
C ALA A 22 -6.55 -1.97 -8.15
N SER A 23 -7.69 -1.48 -7.64
CA SER A 23 -8.08 -1.64 -6.24
C SER A 23 -8.38 -3.11 -5.95
N GLY A 24 -7.99 -3.63 -4.80
CA GLY A 24 -8.34 -5.00 -4.40
C GLY A 24 -9.85 -5.19 -4.29
N LEU A 25 -10.57 -4.14 -3.82
CA LEU A 25 -12.03 -4.08 -3.75
C LEU A 25 -12.57 -2.91 -4.58
N GLY A 26 -13.73 -3.12 -5.23
CA GLY A 26 -14.39 -2.05 -5.98
C GLY A 26 -15.10 -1.06 -5.07
N PHE A 27 -15.14 0.22 -5.50
CA PHE A 27 -15.77 1.32 -4.79
C PHE A 27 -17.20 1.03 -4.33
N ALA A 28 -18.06 0.52 -5.22
CA ALA A 28 -19.46 0.22 -4.88
C ALA A 28 -19.60 -0.87 -3.79
N GLU A 29 -18.71 -1.86 -3.74
CA GLU A 29 -18.70 -2.87 -2.68
C GLU A 29 -18.23 -2.24 -1.37
N ALA A 30 -17.15 -1.48 -1.41
CA ALA A 30 -16.60 -0.78 -0.25
C ALA A 30 -17.63 0.19 0.37
N GLN A 31 -18.36 0.94 -0.48
CA GLN A 31 -19.41 1.86 -0.03
C GLN A 31 -20.57 1.12 0.66
N ARG A 32 -21.09 0.06 0.05
CA ARG A 32 -22.19 -0.74 0.64
C ARG A 32 -21.82 -1.40 1.97
N ARG A 33 -20.55 -1.77 2.12
CA ARG A 33 -20.03 -2.45 3.32
C ARG A 33 -19.57 -1.48 4.41
N GLY A 34 -19.53 -0.16 4.13
CA GLY A 34 -19.05 0.84 5.08
C GLY A 34 -17.54 0.82 5.27
N TRP A 35 -16.77 0.34 4.29
CA TRP A 35 -15.30 0.26 4.37
C TRP A 35 -14.58 1.49 3.82
N LEU A 36 -15.29 2.48 3.33
CA LEU A 36 -14.71 3.79 3.02
C LEU A 36 -14.57 4.60 4.29
N ALA A 37 -13.38 5.18 4.51
CA ALA A 37 -13.16 6.10 5.62
C ALA A 37 -14.08 7.32 5.49
N ARG A 38 -14.58 7.82 6.61
CA ARG A 38 -15.49 8.97 6.65
C ARG A 38 -14.94 10.05 7.56
N ARG A 39 -15.21 11.28 7.21
CA ARG A 39 -14.98 12.43 8.06
C ARG A 39 -16.11 12.58 9.10
N ALA A 40 -15.86 13.34 10.15
CA ALA A 40 -16.89 13.71 11.14
C ALA A 40 -18.15 14.34 10.51
N SER A 41 -18.02 14.94 9.34
CA SER A 41 -19.15 15.48 8.56
C SER A 41 -20.02 14.43 7.88
N GLY A 42 -19.64 13.13 7.96
CA GLY A 42 -20.28 12.02 7.26
C GLY A 42 -19.84 11.83 5.80
N ARG A 43 -19.07 12.77 5.24
CA ARG A 43 -18.53 12.63 3.88
C ARG A 43 -17.43 11.59 3.82
N THR A 44 -17.40 10.80 2.75
CA THR A 44 -16.27 9.89 2.47
C THR A 44 -14.99 10.69 2.28
N LEU A 45 -13.87 10.11 2.72
CA LEU A 45 -12.56 10.71 2.60
C LEU A 45 -11.98 10.40 1.22
N GLU A 46 -11.99 11.39 0.35
CA GLU A 46 -11.36 11.37 -0.96
C GLU A 46 -9.94 11.95 -0.86
N TRP A 47 -9.00 11.38 -1.62
CA TRP A 47 -7.63 11.86 -1.68
C TRP A 47 -7.55 13.17 -2.46
N SER A 48 -7.04 14.23 -1.82
CA SER A 48 -7.01 15.56 -2.42
C SER A 48 -6.07 15.66 -3.63
N THR A 49 -5.03 14.82 -3.67
CA THR A 49 -4.04 14.79 -4.75
C THR A 49 -4.40 13.84 -5.88
N TYR A 50 -5.37 12.94 -5.64
CA TYR A 50 -5.83 11.94 -6.62
C TYR A 50 -7.36 11.87 -6.61
N PRO A 51 -8.06 12.76 -7.33
CA PRO A 51 -9.52 12.75 -7.42
C PRO A 51 -10.07 11.38 -7.87
N GLY A 52 -11.17 10.97 -7.26
CA GLY A 52 -11.78 9.66 -7.50
C GLY A 52 -11.15 8.51 -6.72
N HIS A 53 -10.10 8.76 -5.92
CA HIS A 53 -9.54 7.79 -5.00
C HIS A 53 -10.08 8.04 -3.60
N TYR A 54 -10.67 7.03 -2.99
CA TYR A 54 -11.28 7.10 -1.67
C TYR A 54 -10.55 6.22 -0.68
N GLN A 55 -10.15 6.80 0.46
CA GLN A 55 -9.44 6.07 1.50
C GLN A 55 -10.26 4.90 2.03
N MET A 56 -9.64 3.73 2.05
CA MET A 56 -10.20 2.54 2.66
C MET A 56 -9.86 2.49 4.16
N ARG A 57 -10.74 1.85 4.93
CA ARG A 57 -10.51 1.59 6.36
C ARG A 57 -9.54 0.42 6.54
N VAL A 58 -8.26 0.66 6.25
CA VAL A 58 -7.18 -0.35 6.34
C VAL A 58 -6.99 -0.91 7.75
N TRP A 59 -7.53 -0.22 8.77
CA TRP A 59 -7.60 -0.66 10.16
C TRP A 59 -8.78 -1.61 10.44
N ASP A 60 -9.70 -1.82 9.49
CA ASP A 60 -10.87 -2.69 9.65
C ASP A 60 -10.52 -4.12 9.19
N GLU A 61 -10.54 -5.07 10.13
CA GLU A 61 -10.20 -6.47 9.84
C GLU A 61 -11.13 -7.12 8.80
N ALA A 62 -12.41 -6.75 8.78
CA ALA A 62 -13.34 -7.30 7.80
C ALA A 62 -13.03 -6.80 6.38
N TYR A 63 -12.59 -5.53 6.26
CA TYR A 63 -12.05 -5.02 5.00
C TYR A 63 -10.82 -5.79 4.57
N ARG A 64 -9.80 -5.93 5.46
CA ARG A 64 -8.55 -6.63 5.16
C ARG A 64 -8.80 -8.05 4.68
N ARG A 65 -9.62 -8.80 5.41
CA ARG A 65 -10.01 -10.17 5.06
C ARG A 65 -10.67 -10.24 3.69
N ARG A 66 -11.63 -9.35 3.42
CA ARG A 66 -12.32 -9.33 2.12
C ARG A 66 -11.41 -8.95 0.98
N TRP A 67 -10.47 -8.02 1.20
CA TRP A 67 -9.45 -7.66 0.21
C TRP A 67 -8.59 -8.88 -0.15
N ILE A 68 -8.12 -9.62 0.85
CA ILE A 68 -7.33 -10.85 0.66
C ILE A 68 -8.12 -11.89 -0.16
N GLU A 69 -9.35 -12.19 0.24
CA GLU A 69 -10.21 -13.12 -0.50
C GLU A 69 -10.32 -12.74 -1.96
N ARG A 70 -10.58 -11.46 -2.25
CA ARG A 70 -10.74 -10.97 -3.62
C ARG A 70 -9.47 -11.03 -4.43
N VAL A 71 -8.34 -10.80 -3.81
CA VAL A 71 -7.04 -10.88 -4.48
C VAL A 71 -6.71 -12.33 -4.80
N LEU A 72 -6.92 -13.25 -3.88
CA LEU A 72 -6.75 -14.68 -4.11
C LEU A 72 -7.69 -15.21 -5.20
N GLU A 73 -8.98 -14.84 -5.16
CA GLU A 73 -9.94 -15.16 -6.23
C GLU A 73 -9.46 -14.66 -7.60
N ALA A 74 -8.87 -13.45 -7.65
CA ALA A 74 -8.46 -12.81 -8.91
C ALA A 74 -7.12 -13.34 -9.45
N THR A 75 -6.30 -13.98 -8.63
CA THR A 75 -5.01 -14.57 -9.02
C THR A 75 -5.09 -16.07 -9.29
N ALA A 76 -6.13 -16.73 -8.80
CA ALA A 76 -6.32 -18.16 -9.00
C ALA A 76 -6.35 -18.53 -10.50
N GLY A 77 -5.48 -19.49 -10.89
CA GLY A 77 -5.38 -19.96 -12.28
C GLY A 77 -4.79 -18.96 -13.27
N THR A 78 -4.18 -17.88 -12.79
CA THR A 78 -3.45 -16.91 -13.62
C THR A 78 -1.94 -17.17 -13.59
N PRO A 79 -1.16 -16.59 -14.51
CA PRO A 79 0.30 -16.73 -14.51
C PRO A 79 1.02 -15.76 -13.56
N PHE A 80 0.31 -15.16 -12.58
CA PHE A 80 0.94 -14.29 -11.61
C PHE A 80 1.65 -15.07 -10.51
N ASP A 81 2.89 -14.68 -10.21
CA ASP A 81 3.70 -15.23 -9.13
C ASP A 81 3.42 -14.53 -7.79
N GLY A 82 2.67 -13.43 -7.81
CA GLY A 82 2.35 -12.65 -6.62
C GLY A 82 1.70 -11.31 -6.90
N ILE A 83 1.70 -10.48 -5.87
CA ILE A 83 1.06 -9.16 -5.85
C ILE A 83 2.10 -8.07 -5.58
N MET A 84 2.09 -7.02 -6.40
CA MET A 84 2.67 -5.73 -6.04
C MET A 84 1.58 -4.90 -5.35
N ALA A 85 1.72 -4.72 -4.04
CA ALA A 85 0.73 -4.04 -3.21
C ALA A 85 1.12 -2.57 -3.04
N ASP A 86 0.36 -1.68 -3.65
CA ASP A 86 0.66 -0.25 -3.65
C ASP A 86 0.01 0.51 -2.50
N ASN A 87 0.61 1.66 -2.16
CA ASN A 87 0.14 2.58 -1.14
C ASN A 87 0.29 2.07 0.32
N ASP A 88 1.39 1.39 0.60
CA ASP A 88 1.92 1.22 1.95
C ASP A 88 2.65 2.52 2.36
N VAL A 89 1.87 3.53 2.69
CA VAL A 89 2.33 4.93 2.83
C VAL A 89 3.07 5.19 4.13
N PHE A 90 4.05 6.09 4.07
CA PHE A 90 4.78 6.57 5.24
C PHE A 90 4.26 7.91 5.77
N ASP A 91 3.89 8.82 4.87
CA ASP A 91 3.49 10.20 5.21
C ASP A 91 2.14 10.55 4.57
N ASP A 92 1.58 11.71 4.89
CA ASP A 92 0.33 12.17 4.29
C ASP A 92 0.54 12.74 2.88
N TYR A 93 0.72 11.85 1.92
CA TYR A 93 0.85 12.22 0.51
C TYR A 93 -0.48 12.61 -0.15
N TYR A 94 -1.60 12.31 0.53
CA TYR A 94 -2.94 12.37 -0.07
C TYR A 94 -3.86 13.39 0.56
N GLY A 95 -3.41 14.11 1.61
CA GLY A 95 -4.22 15.09 2.33
C GLY A 95 -5.35 14.41 3.13
N LEU A 96 -5.00 13.36 3.85
CA LEU A 96 -5.97 12.52 4.60
C LEU A 96 -6.60 13.28 5.75
N ASP A 97 -5.82 14.14 6.43
CA ASP A 97 -6.27 14.82 7.65
C ASP A 97 -6.97 13.85 8.63
N LEU A 98 -6.19 12.90 9.15
CA LEU A 98 -6.70 11.80 9.99
C LEU A 98 -7.49 12.26 11.22
N ARG A 99 -7.21 13.47 11.72
CA ARG A 99 -7.96 14.06 12.85
C ARG A 99 -9.40 14.42 12.51
N SER A 100 -9.72 14.53 11.22
CA SER A 100 -11.08 14.79 10.74
C SER A 100 -11.93 13.54 10.57
N LEU A 101 -11.40 12.35 10.86
CA LEU A 101 -12.13 11.09 10.75
C LEU A 101 -13.33 11.06 11.71
N ALA A 102 -14.33 10.27 11.34
CA ALA A 102 -15.55 10.17 12.09
C ALA A 102 -15.29 9.60 13.51
N PRO A 103 -15.78 10.26 14.57
CA PRO A 103 -15.49 9.87 15.95
C PRO A 103 -16.17 8.56 16.38
N ASP A 104 -17.15 8.10 15.62
CA ASP A 104 -17.83 6.80 15.82
C ASP A 104 -17.02 5.61 15.28
N ASP A 105 -15.93 5.85 14.56
CA ASP A 105 -14.96 4.83 14.17
C ASP A 105 -13.84 4.72 15.22
N ALA A 106 -14.11 4.03 16.31
CA ALA A 106 -13.19 3.92 17.43
C ALA A 106 -11.84 3.24 17.08
N ALA A 107 -11.77 2.51 15.97
CA ALA A 107 -10.55 1.86 15.50
C ALA A 107 -9.76 2.75 14.53
N ALA A 108 -10.31 3.89 14.10
CA ALA A 108 -9.65 4.77 13.16
C ALA A 108 -8.36 5.37 13.76
N PRO A 109 -7.27 5.41 13.01
CA PRO A 109 -6.04 6.05 13.44
C PRO A 109 -6.25 7.57 13.54
N HIS A 110 -5.71 8.17 14.59
CA HIS A 110 -5.77 9.63 14.80
C HIS A 110 -4.55 10.36 14.23
N ASP A 111 -3.53 9.61 13.83
CA ASP A 111 -2.27 10.13 13.30
C ASP A 111 -1.63 9.15 12.31
N LEU A 112 -0.54 9.59 11.71
CA LEU A 112 0.21 8.80 10.73
C LEU A 112 0.90 7.57 11.35
N ALA A 113 1.27 7.62 12.62
CA ALA A 113 1.88 6.47 13.27
C ALA A 113 0.87 5.32 13.41
N GLY A 114 -0.36 5.65 13.82
CA GLY A 114 -1.47 4.69 13.86
C GLY A 114 -1.83 4.15 12.47
N LEU A 115 -1.81 5.00 11.43
CA LEU A 115 -2.06 4.55 10.06
C LEU A 115 -0.96 3.59 9.58
N ARG A 116 0.32 3.90 9.84
CA ARG A 116 1.44 3.00 9.51
C ARG A 116 1.34 1.66 10.22
N ALA A 117 0.97 1.67 11.52
CA ALA A 117 0.74 0.44 12.26
C ALA A 117 -0.36 -0.42 11.63
N ALA A 118 -1.50 0.18 11.30
CA ALA A 118 -2.61 -0.52 10.63
C ALA A 118 -2.23 -1.06 9.25
N LEU A 119 -1.41 -0.33 8.48
CA LEU A 119 -0.88 -0.80 7.20
C LEU A 119 0.12 -1.96 7.39
N GLY A 120 0.99 -1.89 8.39
CA GLY A 120 1.89 -2.98 8.73
C GLY A 120 1.14 -4.27 9.09
N ASP A 121 0.10 -4.16 9.90
CA ASP A 121 -0.76 -5.31 10.23
C ASP A 121 -1.48 -5.84 8.98
N PHE A 122 -1.92 -4.96 8.08
CA PHE A 122 -2.54 -5.37 6.83
C PHE A 122 -1.54 -6.10 5.91
N VAL A 123 -0.33 -5.58 5.77
CA VAL A 123 0.74 -6.24 5.00
C VAL A 123 1.05 -7.62 5.58
N ASP A 124 1.11 -7.77 6.89
CA ASP A 124 1.32 -9.06 7.55
C ASP A 124 0.18 -10.05 7.30
N ASP A 125 -1.08 -9.59 7.35
CA ASP A 125 -2.25 -10.42 7.06
C ASP A 125 -2.27 -10.91 5.61
N VAL A 126 -1.99 -10.00 4.67
CA VAL A 126 -1.89 -10.31 3.22
C VAL A 126 -0.72 -11.25 2.97
N GLY A 127 0.45 -10.96 3.54
CA GLY A 127 1.66 -11.72 3.35
C GLY A 127 1.51 -13.18 3.76
N ARG A 128 0.98 -13.43 4.96
CA ARG A 128 0.66 -14.79 5.42
C ARG A 128 -0.26 -15.51 4.44
N SER A 129 -1.38 -14.86 4.09
CA SER A 129 -2.39 -15.49 3.24
C SER A 129 -1.90 -15.79 1.84
N LEU A 130 -1.09 -14.91 1.25
CA LEU A 130 -0.49 -15.15 -0.07
C LEU A 130 0.58 -16.24 -0.02
N THR A 131 1.41 -16.26 1.03
CA THR A 131 2.45 -17.29 1.21
C THR A 131 1.86 -18.68 1.35
N ASP A 132 0.73 -18.82 2.05
CA ASP A 132 0.00 -20.10 2.19
C ASP A 132 -0.46 -20.65 0.83
N GLU A 133 -0.67 -19.77 -0.16
CA GLU A 133 -1.04 -20.10 -1.55
C GLU A 133 0.17 -20.12 -2.50
N GLY A 134 1.39 -19.99 -1.99
CA GLY A 134 2.63 -20.00 -2.78
C GLY A 134 2.84 -18.72 -3.61
N LEU A 135 2.19 -17.61 -3.26
CA LEU A 135 2.29 -16.33 -3.93
C LEU A 135 3.19 -15.36 -3.15
N LEU A 136 3.87 -14.47 -3.86
CA LEU A 136 4.69 -13.41 -3.29
C LEU A 136 3.85 -12.17 -2.96
N LEU A 137 4.21 -11.48 -1.89
CA LEU A 137 3.78 -10.10 -1.64
C LEU A 137 4.98 -9.16 -1.76
N VAL A 138 4.83 -8.12 -2.58
CA VAL A 138 5.84 -7.07 -2.79
C VAL A 138 5.16 -5.71 -2.57
N PRO A 139 5.12 -5.20 -1.33
CA PRO A 139 4.55 -3.89 -1.05
C PRO A 139 5.39 -2.75 -1.65
N ASN A 140 4.75 -1.65 -2.04
CA ASN A 140 5.41 -0.37 -2.29
C ASN A 140 5.65 0.33 -0.95
N ILE A 141 6.83 0.09 -0.37
CA ILE A 141 7.21 0.51 0.98
C ILE A 141 7.80 1.91 0.91
N ALA A 142 6.93 2.91 0.85
CA ALA A 142 7.38 4.29 0.72
C ALA A 142 8.32 4.70 1.87
N GLU A 143 9.46 5.30 1.50
CA GLU A 143 10.42 5.88 2.44
C GLU A 143 10.83 4.98 3.62
N ALA A 144 11.00 3.68 3.36
CA ALA A 144 11.32 2.68 4.39
C ALA A 144 12.53 3.08 5.26
N ARG A 145 13.50 3.81 4.70
CA ARG A 145 14.69 4.32 5.42
C ARG A 145 14.39 5.22 6.62
N ARG A 146 13.20 5.83 6.67
CA ARG A 146 12.82 6.77 7.74
C ARG A 146 12.36 6.06 9.02
N GLU A 147 12.15 4.75 8.98
CA GLU A 147 11.74 3.96 10.14
C GLU A 147 12.52 2.64 10.18
N ALA A 148 13.34 2.46 11.21
CA ALA A 148 14.12 1.24 11.38
C ALA A 148 13.21 0.00 11.48
N GLY A 149 13.55 -1.07 10.75
CA GLY A 149 12.80 -2.32 10.73
C GLY A 149 11.59 -2.33 9.81
N ARG A 150 11.22 -1.17 9.20
CA ARG A 150 10.05 -1.11 8.31
C ARG A 150 10.24 -1.96 7.05
N TRP A 151 11.39 -1.84 6.41
CA TRP A 151 11.67 -2.67 5.22
C TRP A 151 11.67 -4.15 5.58
N GLU A 152 12.39 -4.55 6.61
CA GLU A 152 12.51 -5.94 7.04
C GLU A 152 11.14 -6.56 7.34
N ARG A 153 10.26 -5.82 8.01
CA ARG A 153 8.91 -6.30 8.30
C ARG A 153 8.06 -6.45 7.04
N HIS A 154 8.01 -5.39 6.22
CA HIS A 154 7.05 -5.33 5.12
C HIS A 154 7.52 -6.14 3.90
N ALA A 155 8.84 -6.30 3.70
CA ALA A 155 9.41 -7.10 2.62
C ALA A 155 9.54 -8.59 2.95
N ALA A 156 9.20 -9.03 4.15
CA ALA A 156 9.39 -10.41 4.62
C ALA A 156 8.60 -11.46 3.81
N TRP A 157 7.58 -11.05 3.08
CA TRP A 157 6.62 -11.93 2.40
C TRP A 157 6.91 -12.17 0.91
N GLY A 158 8.10 -11.81 0.45
CA GLY A 158 8.51 -12.03 -0.95
C GLY A 158 9.37 -10.91 -1.52
N GLY A 159 9.43 -9.79 -0.84
CA GLY A 159 10.24 -8.63 -1.22
C GLY A 159 9.55 -7.31 -1.03
N GLY A 160 10.21 -6.23 -1.44
CA GLY A 160 9.70 -4.87 -1.36
C GLY A 160 9.98 -4.08 -2.62
N PHE A 161 9.19 -3.05 -2.83
CA PHE A 161 9.39 -2.03 -3.85
C PHE A 161 9.54 -0.67 -3.16
N ASP A 162 10.59 0.06 -3.45
CA ASP A 162 10.74 1.46 -3.05
C ASP A 162 10.67 2.36 -4.28
N GLU A 163 9.51 2.97 -4.48
CA GLU A 163 9.26 3.88 -5.59
C GLU A 163 10.02 5.20 -5.42
N CYS A 164 10.40 5.54 -4.20
CA CYS A 164 11.07 6.78 -3.86
C CYS A 164 12.57 6.59 -3.60
N TRP A 165 13.16 5.49 -4.03
CA TRP A 165 14.58 5.22 -3.88
C TRP A 165 15.42 6.38 -4.47
N LEU A 166 16.26 6.98 -3.62
CA LEU A 166 17.11 8.14 -3.93
C LEU A 166 16.37 9.42 -4.38
N GLY A 167 15.05 9.47 -4.37
CA GLY A 167 14.31 10.68 -4.69
C GLY A 167 12.98 10.42 -5.41
N TRP A 168 12.28 11.49 -5.74
CA TRP A 168 10.98 11.45 -6.41
C TRP A 168 10.90 12.48 -7.54
N GLY A 169 10.48 12.04 -8.73
CA GLY A 169 10.29 12.90 -9.89
C GLY A 169 11.56 13.64 -10.30
N ASP A 170 11.47 14.93 -10.54
CA ASP A 170 12.58 15.81 -10.90
C ASP A 170 13.34 16.36 -9.68
N LYS A 171 12.97 15.95 -8.48
CA LYS A 171 13.63 16.40 -7.25
C LYS A 171 15.01 15.76 -7.15
N ALA A 172 15.91 16.54 -6.58
CA ALA A 172 17.28 16.12 -6.38
C ALA A 172 17.37 14.74 -5.73
N LEU A 173 18.31 13.95 -6.21
CA LEU A 173 18.69 12.71 -5.56
C LEU A 173 19.12 12.98 -4.12
N PHE A 174 18.89 12.03 -3.26
CA PHE A 174 19.41 12.06 -1.91
C PHE A 174 20.96 12.04 -1.97
N ASP A 175 21.56 12.55 -0.91
CA ASP A 175 23.00 12.53 -0.74
C ASP A 175 23.52 11.11 -0.47
N GLU A 176 24.84 10.98 -0.43
CA GLU A 176 25.54 9.71 -0.18
C GLU A 176 25.14 9.08 1.15
N GLU A 177 24.97 9.89 2.21
CA GLU A 177 24.57 9.41 3.53
C GLU A 177 23.20 8.71 3.46
N THR A 178 22.24 9.34 2.78
CA THR A 178 20.92 8.77 2.56
C THR A 178 20.98 7.49 1.72
N ALA A 179 21.80 7.47 0.67
CA ALA A 179 21.99 6.29 -0.16
C ALA A 179 22.57 5.11 0.64
N LEU A 180 23.56 5.37 1.49
CA LEU A 180 24.16 4.36 2.37
C LEU A 180 23.16 3.86 3.43
N ALA A 181 22.32 4.74 3.98
CA ALA A 181 21.27 4.35 4.91
C ALA A 181 20.19 3.46 4.26
N GLN A 182 19.98 3.59 2.95
CA GLN A 182 19.05 2.76 2.19
C GLN A 182 19.68 1.44 1.69
N ALA A 183 21.01 1.35 1.65
CA ALA A 183 21.70 0.17 1.11
C ALA A 183 21.26 -1.18 1.74
N PRO A 184 20.94 -1.27 3.04
CA PRO A 184 20.43 -2.50 3.63
C PRO A 184 19.13 -3.03 2.99
N GLN A 185 18.35 -2.17 2.31
CA GLN A 185 17.16 -2.61 1.56
C GLN A 185 17.53 -3.51 0.39
N LEU A 186 18.77 -3.44 -0.09
CA LEU A 186 19.26 -4.28 -1.18
C LEU A 186 19.69 -5.67 -0.71
N ASP A 187 19.89 -5.85 0.58
CA ASP A 187 20.29 -7.11 1.19
C ASP A 187 19.07 -7.82 1.77
N GLY A 188 18.83 -9.05 1.37
CA GLY A 188 17.75 -9.85 1.97
C GLY A 188 17.22 -10.93 1.06
N PRO A 189 16.49 -11.89 1.62
CA PRO A 189 15.82 -12.93 0.85
C PRO A 189 14.58 -12.32 0.20
N GLY A 190 14.53 -12.20 -1.06
CA GLY A 190 13.35 -11.72 -1.76
C GLY A 190 13.68 -10.69 -2.82
N LEU A 191 12.62 -10.19 -3.46
CA LEU A 191 12.77 -9.17 -4.49
C LEU A 191 13.05 -7.82 -3.83
N CYS A 192 14.12 -7.16 -4.27
CA CYS A 192 14.33 -5.75 -3.98
C CYS A 192 14.17 -4.97 -5.28
N ILE A 193 13.07 -4.22 -5.38
CA ILE A 193 12.75 -3.42 -6.56
C ILE A 193 12.85 -1.95 -6.17
N VAL A 194 13.65 -1.19 -6.89
CA VAL A 194 13.81 0.24 -6.65
C VAL A 194 13.54 1.03 -7.91
N ARG A 195 12.86 2.16 -7.76
CA ARG A 195 12.74 3.14 -8.83
C ARG A 195 13.70 4.28 -8.53
N THR A 196 14.63 4.51 -9.46
CA THR A 196 15.51 5.66 -9.39
C THR A 196 14.97 6.79 -10.27
N PRO A 197 15.04 8.05 -9.84
CA PRO A 197 14.73 9.18 -10.73
C PRO A 197 15.86 9.40 -11.71
N SER A 198 16.13 8.41 -12.56
CA SER A 198 17.12 8.59 -13.63
C SER A 198 16.53 9.54 -14.66
N GLY A 199 17.12 10.68 -14.83
CA GLY A 199 16.77 11.59 -15.91
C GLY A 199 17.09 11.04 -17.30
N GLY A 200 17.29 9.74 -17.44
CA GLY A 200 17.59 9.10 -18.72
C GLY A 200 18.94 9.51 -19.33
N VAL A 201 19.79 10.15 -18.56
CA VAL A 201 21.17 10.46 -18.92
C VAL A 201 22.05 9.42 -18.24
N GLY A 202 22.15 8.28 -18.86
CA GLY A 202 23.21 7.31 -18.61
C GLY A 202 24.33 7.51 -19.58
#